data_6676bc7c94a9fdfb9ce43841b2119a19
#
_entry.id   6676bc7c94a9fdfb9ce43841b2119a19
#
_cell.length_a   1.000
_cell.length_b   1.000
_cell.length_c   1.000
_cell.angle_alpha   90.00
_cell.angle_beta   90.00
_cell.angle_gamma   90.00
#
_symmetry.space_group_name_H-M   'P 1'
#
loop_
_entity.id
_entity.type
_entity.pdbx_description
1 polymer ?
#
loop_
_entity_poly.entity_id
_entity_poly.type
_entity_poly.pdbx_seq_one_letter_code
_entity_poly.pdbx_strand_id
1 'polypeptide(L)'
;LSSGYLLLEDISDDRCYEAWYAKTSPRLEALGIEVSHAISDRAKALIKLAVTGFECDSGADLFHAQQDLSRWLGPKLARQAATAEKQAIVAQTTEEKAPETATEAEQHDLKEQSLKARKDYDQAKQVQATYHENLQGISDAIHPFSLIDNSPNDAEKVEEGLENRAKAFEHLAGEQDISDKKDVMKKFRNQIKPLAVSVSFWWMWVSETLQGLAVDKDLEDWLTTTLLPVVYWHRQLHLTQNSRSREHYRKAWTQASHILNAHPFSATLPDSDIQRWLTWAEWMVRQFHRSSSAVEGRNGCLAQLYHNGRGLTPQRLRAL
;
A
#
# COMPACT_ATOMS: atom_id res chain seq x y z
N LEU A 1 4.94 -12.23 10.38
CA LEU A 1 6.06 -13.16 10.21
C LEU A 1 6.53 -13.17 8.76
N SER A 2 7.79 -12.93 8.53
CA SER A 2 8.40 -12.98 7.19
C SER A 2 8.27 -14.36 6.52
N SER A 3 8.10 -15.39 7.33
CA SER A 3 7.88 -16.77 6.90
C SER A 3 6.47 -17.02 6.35
N GLY A 4 5.50 -16.10 6.56
CA GLY A 4 4.09 -16.35 6.29
C GLY A 4 3.45 -17.38 7.23
N TYR A 5 4.09 -17.71 8.34
CA TYR A 5 3.61 -18.71 9.29
C TYR A 5 2.34 -18.24 10.00
N LEU A 6 1.29 -19.06 9.97
CA LEU A 6 0.05 -18.82 10.66
C LEU A 6 0.17 -19.32 12.12
N LEU A 7 0.29 -18.38 13.05
CA LEU A 7 0.45 -18.71 14.48
C LEU A 7 -0.83 -19.17 15.15
N LEU A 8 -1.93 -18.48 14.82
CA LEU A 8 -3.24 -18.73 15.39
C LEU A 8 -4.32 -18.38 14.39
N GLU A 9 -5.28 -19.29 14.25
CA GLU A 9 -6.54 -19.06 13.56
C GLU A 9 -7.66 -19.62 14.44
N ASP A 10 -8.61 -18.79 14.81
CA ASP A 10 -9.70 -19.20 15.71
C ASP A 10 -11.00 -18.44 15.40
N ILE A 11 -12.11 -19.03 15.83
CA ILE A 11 -13.43 -18.42 15.79
C ILE A 11 -13.77 -17.95 17.20
N SER A 12 -14.19 -16.69 17.31
CA SER A 12 -14.59 -16.08 18.57
C SER A 12 -15.83 -15.25 18.40
N ASP A 13 -16.74 -15.35 19.35
CA ASP A 13 -17.93 -14.49 19.44
C ASP A 13 -17.57 -13.11 20.01
N ASP A 14 -16.41 -12.97 20.64
CA ASP A 14 -15.91 -11.74 21.21
C ASP A 14 -14.63 -11.26 20.52
N ARG A 15 -14.54 -9.93 20.32
CA ARG A 15 -13.38 -9.24 19.71
C ARG A 15 -12.72 -8.26 20.66
N CYS A 16 -12.96 -8.39 21.98
CA CYS A 16 -12.32 -7.56 22.99
C CYS A 16 -10.83 -7.91 23.16
N TYR A 17 -10.10 -7.03 23.81
CA TYR A 17 -8.68 -7.23 24.12
C TYR A 17 -8.44 -8.51 24.92
N GLU A 18 -9.26 -8.74 25.92
CA GLU A 18 -9.15 -9.89 26.83
C GLU A 18 -9.28 -11.22 26.09
N ALA A 19 -10.21 -11.30 25.14
CA ALA A 19 -10.40 -12.49 24.31
C ALA A 19 -9.19 -12.74 23.39
N TRP A 20 -8.64 -11.69 22.78
CA TRP A 20 -7.44 -11.80 21.96
C TRP A 20 -6.22 -12.22 22.80
N TYR A 21 -5.98 -11.54 23.93
CA TYR A 21 -4.84 -11.81 24.77
C TYR A 21 -4.85 -13.23 25.34
N ALA A 22 -6.00 -13.70 25.85
CA ALA A 22 -6.15 -15.04 26.39
C ALA A 22 -5.86 -16.16 25.38
N LYS A 23 -6.05 -15.89 24.08
CA LYS A 23 -5.80 -16.87 23.00
C LYS A 23 -4.38 -16.79 22.45
N THR A 24 -3.81 -15.60 22.37
CA THR A 24 -2.51 -15.37 21.70
C THR A 24 -1.33 -15.52 22.64
N SER A 25 -1.40 -14.97 23.88
CA SER A 25 -0.29 -14.99 24.83
C SER A 25 0.21 -16.41 25.16
N PRO A 26 -0.65 -17.37 25.56
CA PRO A 26 -0.17 -18.71 25.86
C PRO A 26 0.47 -19.42 24.65
N ARG A 27 0.01 -19.08 23.44
CA ARG A 27 0.55 -19.67 22.22
C ARG A 27 1.93 -19.12 21.88
N LEU A 28 2.13 -17.82 22.05
CA LEU A 28 3.42 -17.15 21.85
C LEU A 28 4.43 -17.62 22.89
N GLU A 29 4.03 -17.67 24.17
CA GLU A 29 4.85 -18.19 25.28
C GLU A 29 5.30 -19.63 25.03
N ALA A 30 4.38 -20.52 24.64
CA ALA A 30 4.69 -21.92 24.35
C ALA A 30 5.66 -22.09 23.17
N LEU A 31 5.73 -21.12 22.27
CA LEU A 31 6.65 -21.11 21.12
C LEU A 31 7.93 -20.31 21.39
N GLY A 32 8.07 -19.67 22.56
CA GLY A 32 9.20 -18.79 22.87
C GLY A 32 9.30 -17.59 21.93
N ILE A 33 8.14 -17.07 21.45
CA ILE A 33 8.07 -15.95 20.50
C ILE A 33 7.80 -14.67 21.26
N GLU A 34 8.66 -13.67 21.05
CA GLU A 34 8.45 -12.29 21.43
C GLU A 34 7.95 -11.48 20.23
N VAL A 35 6.95 -10.63 20.44
CA VAL A 35 6.37 -9.78 19.39
C VAL A 35 7.03 -8.42 19.47
N SER A 36 7.81 -8.06 18.47
CA SER A 36 8.51 -6.77 18.42
C SER A 36 7.72 -5.69 17.66
N HIS A 37 6.78 -6.09 16.78
CA HIS A 37 5.93 -5.16 16.01
C HIS A 37 4.65 -5.85 15.56
N ALA A 38 3.51 -5.14 15.60
CA ALA A 38 2.22 -5.64 15.14
C ALA A 38 1.58 -4.70 14.12
N ILE A 39 1.10 -5.24 12.99
CA ILE A 39 0.34 -4.51 11.98
C ILE A 39 -1.12 -4.97 12.02
N SER A 40 -2.06 -4.04 12.08
CA SER A 40 -3.49 -4.33 12.16
C SER A 40 -4.36 -3.27 11.48
N ASP A 41 -5.68 -3.55 11.36
CA ASP A 41 -6.70 -2.61 10.94
C ASP A 41 -6.96 -1.47 11.95
N ARG A 42 -6.17 -1.40 13.02
CA ARG A 42 -6.29 -0.41 14.10
C ARG A 42 -7.59 -0.50 14.91
N ALA A 43 -8.23 -1.66 14.97
CA ALA A 43 -9.28 -1.90 15.96
C ALA A 43 -8.72 -1.68 17.37
N LYS A 44 -9.47 -0.99 18.24
CA LYS A 44 -9.00 -0.61 19.59
C LYS A 44 -8.46 -1.78 20.41
N ALA A 45 -9.09 -2.95 20.27
CA ALA A 45 -8.65 -4.17 20.94
C ALA A 45 -7.28 -4.64 20.43
N LEU A 46 -7.00 -4.55 19.14
CA LEU A 46 -5.72 -4.94 18.54
C LEU A 46 -4.61 -3.94 18.85
N ILE A 47 -4.93 -2.64 18.90
CA ILE A 47 -3.98 -1.63 19.40
C ILE A 47 -3.59 -1.92 20.84
N LYS A 48 -4.60 -2.17 21.72
CA LYS A 48 -4.35 -2.52 23.14
C LYS A 48 -3.57 -3.82 23.26
N LEU A 49 -3.84 -4.80 22.40
CA LEU A 49 -3.10 -6.07 22.37
C LEU A 49 -1.62 -5.86 22.03
N ALA A 50 -1.30 -5.05 21.02
CA ALA A 50 0.06 -4.72 20.68
C ALA A 50 0.76 -3.94 21.83
N VAL A 51 0.18 -2.79 22.22
CA VAL A 51 0.85 -1.83 23.12
C VAL A 51 0.87 -2.31 24.57
N THR A 52 -0.23 -2.88 25.06
CA THR A 52 -0.35 -3.29 26.46
C THR A 52 -0.13 -4.79 26.66
N GLY A 53 -0.55 -5.62 25.71
CA GLY A 53 -0.44 -7.06 25.81
C GLY A 53 0.94 -7.60 25.44
N PHE A 54 1.52 -7.08 24.38
CA PHE A 54 2.81 -7.53 23.84
C PHE A 54 3.93 -6.50 24.01
N GLU A 55 3.61 -5.32 24.55
CA GLU A 55 4.57 -4.23 24.79
C GLU A 55 5.36 -3.85 23.52
N CYS A 56 4.70 -3.90 22.35
CA CYS A 56 5.32 -3.64 21.05
C CYS A 56 4.63 -2.51 20.28
N ASP A 57 5.29 -2.04 19.24
CA ASP A 57 4.75 -1.02 18.34
C ASP A 57 3.53 -1.54 17.56
N SER A 58 2.53 -0.64 17.39
CA SER A 58 1.30 -0.91 16.65
C SER A 58 1.27 -0.11 15.34
N GLY A 59 1.64 -0.76 14.24
CA GLY A 59 1.52 -0.22 12.89
C GLY A 59 0.09 -0.30 12.33
N ALA A 60 -0.20 0.56 11.36
CA ALA A 60 -1.44 0.51 10.59
C ALA A 60 -1.28 -0.37 9.34
N ASP A 61 -2.37 -0.99 8.94
CA ASP A 61 -2.45 -1.73 7.68
C ASP A 61 -2.73 -0.78 6.52
N LEU A 62 -1.81 -0.73 5.55
CA LEU A 62 -1.92 0.08 4.35
C LEU A 62 -3.19 -0.23 3.54
N PHE A 63 -3.59 -1.50 3.44
CA PHE A 63 -4.78 -1.90 2.69
C PHE A 63 -6.04 -1.25 3.28
N HIS A 64 -6.21 -1.29 4.60
CA HIS A 64 -7.37 -0.69 5.27
C HIS A 64 -7.37 0.84 5.16
N ALA A 65 -6.21 1.48 5.25
CA ALA A 65 -6.09 2.93 5.05
C ALA A 65 -6.54 3.36 3.64
N GLN A 66 -6.13 2.63 2.61
CA GLN A 66 -6.55 2.90 1.22
C GLN A 66 -8.00 2.51 0.95
N GLN A 67 -8.52 1.48 1.61
CA GLN A 67 -9.88 1.00 1.41
C GLN A 67 -10.94 2.04 1.77
N ASP A 68 -10.76 2.76 2.89
CA ASP A 68 -11.70 3.80 3.30
C ASP A 68 -11.72 4.96 2.29
N LEU A 69 -10.58 5.41 1.79
CA LEU A 69 -10.48 6.40 0.73
C LEU A 69 -11.13 5.93 -0.57
N SER A 70 -10.89 4.66 -0.93
CA SER A 70 -11.46 4.04 -2.12
C SER A 70 -12.98 3.96 -2.05
N ARG A 71 -13.54 3.60 -0.91
CA ARG A 71 -15.00 3.56 -0.68
C ARG A 71 -15.65 4.93 -0.69
N TRP A 72 -14.93 5.95 -0.28
CA TRP A 72 -15.44 7.32 -0.23
C TRP A 72 -15.51 7.98 -1.60
N LEU A 73 -14.40 8.01 -2.35
CA LEU A 73 -14.28 8.76 -3.61
C LEU A 73 -14.52 7.89 -4.85
N GLY A 74 -13.98 6.66 -4.87
CA GLY A 74 -13.94 5.83 -6.06
C GLY A 74 -15.28 5.63 -6.75
N PRO A 75 -16.36 5.19 -6.06
CA PRO A 75 -17.65 4.95 -6.70
C PRO A 75 -18.31 6.20 -7.28
N LYS A 76 -18.07 7.38 -6.68
CA LYS A 76 -18.63 8.64 -7.16
C LYS A 76 -17.91 9.10 -8.43
N LEU A 77 -16.59 9.09 -8.42
CA LEU A 77 -15.77 9.47 -9.57
C LEU A 77 -15.99 8.51 -10.75
N ALA A 78 -16.10 7.22 -10.49
CA ALA A 78 -16.42 6.24 -11.52
C ALA A 78 -17.80 6.49 -12.14
N ARG A 79 -18.80 6.84 -11.34
CA ARG A 79 -20.15 7.18 -11.83
C ARG A 79 -20.14 8.46 -12.66
N GLN A 80 -19.42 9.50 -12.22
CA GLN A 80 -19.28 10.75 -12.98
C GLN A 80 -18.65 10.48 -14.36
N ALA A 81 -17.54 9.73 -14.40
CA ALA A 81 -16.88 9.37 -15.65
C ALA A 81 -17.79 8.54 -16.58
N ALA A 82 -18.50 7.54 -16.05
CA ALA A 82 -19.43 6.72 -16.84
C ALA A 82 -20.64 7.53 -17.36
N THR A 83 -21.10 8.53 -16.60
CA THR A 83 -22.19 9.42 -17.04
C THR A 83 -21.71 10.34 -18.16
N ALA A 84 -20.54 10.96 -18.00
CA ALA A 84 -19.95 11.81 -19.02
C ALA A 84 -19.64 11.03 -20.32
N GLU A 85 -19.15 9.80 -20.19
CA GLU A 85 -18.93 8.90 -21.35
C GLU A 85 -20.21 8.65 -22.14
N LYS A 86 -21.31 8.29 -21.44
CA LYS A 86 -22.60 8.08 -22.10
C LYS A 86 -23.11 9.34 -22.80
N GLN A 87 -22.94 10.51 -22.17
CA GLN A 87 -23.35 11.77 -22.77
C GLN A 87 -22.52 12.10 -24.01
N ALA A 88 -21.21 11.86 -23.98
CA ALA A 88 -20.34 12.06 -25.14
C ALA A 88 -20.71 11.13 -26.30
N ILE A 89 -20.99 9.86 -26.03
CA ILE A 89 -21.43 8.88 -27.06
C ILE A 89 -22.77 9.31 -27.66
N VAL A 90 -23.73 9.74 -26.84
CA VAL A 90 -25.06 10.18 -27.32
C VAL A 90 -24.91 11.43 -28.19
N ALA A 91 -24.17 12.44 -27.74
CA ALA A 91 -23.96 13.68 -28.46
C ALA A 91 -23.26 13.42 -29.82
N GLN A 92 -22.22 12.60 -29.84
CA GLN A 92 -21.52 12.20 -31.05
C GLN A 92 -22.44 11.45 -32.02
N THR A 93 -23.22 10.50 -31.51
CA THR A 93 -24.18 9.73 -32.35
C THR A 93 -25.26 10.63 -32.94
N THR A 94 -25.70 11.65 -32.18
CA THR A 94 -26.71 12.62 -32.67
C THR A 94 -26.14 13.52 -33.73
N GLU A 95 -24.89 13.98 -33.58
CA GLU A 95 -24.17 14.73 -34.62
C GLU A 95 -24.01 13.90 -35.91
N GLU A 96 -23.54 12.68 -35.81
CA GLU A 96 -23.31 11.77 -36.94
C GLU A 96 -24.60 11.39 -37.70
N LYS A 97 -25.75 11.36 -37.01
CA LYS A 97 -27.06 11.05 -37.56
C LYS A 97 -27.88 12.28 -37.95
N ALA A 98 -27.29 13.47 -37.90
CA ALA A 98 -27.97 14.68 -38.30
C ALA A 98 -28.47 14.54 -39.76
N PRO A 99 -29.74 14.85 -40.07
CA PRO A 99 -30.28 14.71 -41.41
C PRO A 99 -29.56 15.67 -42.38
N GLU A 100 -29.38 15.23 -43.64
CA GLU A 100 -28.77 16.06 -44.66
C GLU A 100 -29.54 17.37 -44.92
N THR A 101 -30.81 17.42 -44.49
CA THR A 101 -31.69 18.60 -44.58
C THR A 101 -31.52 19.56 -43.39
N ALA A 102 -30.68 19.24 -42.38
CA ALA A 102 -30.42 20.12 -41.26
C ALA A 102 -29.75 21.43 -41.70
N THR A 103 -30.20 22.53 -41.14
CA THR A 103 -29.63 23.86 -41.41
C THR A 103 -28.18 23.95 -40.88
N GLU A 104 -27.40 24.85 -41.48
CA GLU A 104 -26.00 25.09 -41.02
C GLU A 104 -25.95 25.45 -39.50
N ALA A 105 -26.93 26.17 -39.00
CA ALA A 105 -27.02 26.52 -37.59
C ALA A 105 -27.26 25.29 -36.72
N GLU A 106 -28.16 24.37 -37.09
CA GLU A 106 -28.42 23.12 -36.40
C GLU A 106 -27.20 22.19 -36.40
N GLN A 107 -26.51 22.07 -37.51
CA GLN A 107 -25.28 21.30 -37.63
C GLN A 107 -24.18 21.87 -36.72
N HIS A 108 -24.06 23.20 -36.66
CA HIS A 108 -23.11 23.88 -35.79
C HIS A 108 -23.41 23.60 -34.30
N ASP A 109 -24.68 23.72 -33.87
CA ASP A 109 -25.11 23.46 -32.50
C ASP A 109 -24.84 22.01 -32.08
N LEU A 110 -25.14 21.04 -32.92
CA LEU A 110 -24.86 19.63 -32.66
C LEU A 110 -23.36 19.36 -32.47
N LYS A 111 -22.54 19.98 -33.34
CA LYS A 111 -21.09 19.88 -33.26
C LYS A 111 -20.54 20.51 -31.96
N GLU A 112 -21.04 21.68 -31.55
CA GLU A 112 -20.65 22.30 -30.28
C GLU A 112 -21.05 21.42 -29.09
N GLN A 113 -22.26 20.84 -29.09
CA GLN A 113 -22.71 19.92 -28.04
C GLN A 113 -21.83 18.67 -27.96
N SER A 114 -21.48 18.08 -29.09
CA SER A 114 -20.58 16.92 -29.16
C SER A 114 -19.18 17.25 -28.64
N LEU A 115 -18.61 18.38 -29.06
CA LEU A 115 -17.31 18.84 -28.55
C LEU A 115 -17.32 19.13 -27.03
N LYS A 116 -18.39 19.74 -26.53
CA LYS A 116 -18.55 20.00 -25.10
C LYS A 116 -18.65 18.70 -24.31
N ALA A 117 -19.51 17.78 -24.72
CA ALA A 117 -19.67 16.48 -24.05
C ALA A 117 -18.36 15.67 -24.06
N ARG A 118 -17.58 15.76 -25.15
CA ARG A 118 -16.26 15.14 -25.23
C ARG A 118 -15.27 15.74 -24.24
N LYS A 119 -15.22 17.07 -24.10
CA LYS A 119 -14.38 17.75 -23.11
C LYS A 119 -14.75 17.35 -21.69
N ASP A 120 -16.05 17.31 -21.39
CA ASP A 120 -16.56 16.91 -20.06
C ASP A 120 -16.16 15.46 -19.74
N TYR A 121 -16.20 14.56 -20.71
CA TYR A 121 -15.72 13.17 -20.55
C TYR A 121 -14.22 13.10 -20.31
N ASP A 122 -13.43 13.81 -21.13
CA ASP A 122 -11.97 13.82 -20.98
C ASP A 122 -11.55 14.40 -19.61
N GLN A 123 -12.26 15.42 -19.13
CA GLN A 123 -12.06 15.96 -17.78
C GLN A 123 -12.42 14.97 -16.69
N ALA A 124 -13.54 14.28 -16.79
CA ALA A 124 -13.94 13.26 -15.80
C ALA A 124 -12.94 12.09 -15.76
N LYS A 125 -12.40 11.68 -16.89
CA LYS A 125 -11.31 10.69 -16.97
C LYS A 125 -10.03 11.18 -16.30
N GLN A 126 -9.67 12.44 -16.52
CA GLN A 126 -8.48 13.03 -15.89
C GLN A 126 -8.62 13.07 -14.37
N VAL A 127 -9.79 13.46 -13.86
CA VAL A 127 -10.10 13.44 -12.41
C VAL A 127 -9.97 12.01 -11.84
N GLN A 128 -10.49 11.02 -12.55
CA GLN A 128 -10.35 9.62 -12.15
C GLN A 128 -8.89 9.14 -12.18
N ALA A 129 -8.11 9.56 -13.17
CA ALA A 129 -6.68 9.26 -13.24
C ALA A 129 -5.91 9.87 -12.05
N THR A 130 -6.16 11.15 -11.73
CA THR A 130 -5.57 11.85 -10.58
C THR A 130 -5.92 11.16 -9.25
N TYR A 131 -7.16 10.70 -9.10
CA TYR A 131 -7.56 9.90 -7.94
C TYR A 131 -6.73 8.61 -7.81
N HIS A 132 -6.57 7.85 -8.89
CA HIS A 132 -5.77 6.62 -8.87
C HIS A 132 -4.28 6.88 -8.62
N GLU A 133 -3.74 7.98 -9.13
CA GLU A 133 -2.37 8.42 -8.86
C GLU A 133 -2.17 8.77 -7.39
N ASN A 134 -3.13 9.43 -6.76
CA ASN A 134 -3.07 9.73 -5.33
C ASN A 134 -3.16 8.47 -4.47
N LEU A 135 -4.03 7.51 -4.82
CA LEU A 135 -4.06 6.20 -4.14
C LEU A 135 -2.74 5.44 -4.27
N GLN A 136 -2.18 5.40 -5.48
CA GLN A 136 -0.86 4.80 -5.71
C GLN A 136 0.22 5.53 -4.91
N GLY A 137 0.16 6.85 -4.86
CA GLY A 137 1.11 7.68 -4.11
C GLY A 137 1.15 7.39 -2.60
N ILE A 138 0.04 6.91 -2.00
CA ILE A 138 0.05 6.42 -0.61
C ILE A 138 0.94 5.17 -0.50
N SER A 139 0.79 4.21 -1.42
CA SER A 139 1.66 3.02 -1.44
C SER A 139 3.12 3.40 -1.69
N ASP A 140 3.35 4.34 -2.58
CA ASP A 140 4.68 4.78 -2.99
C ASP A 140 5.41 5.57 -1.90
N ALA A 141 4.67 6.19 -0.96
CA ALA A 141 5.25 6.88 0.19
C ALA A 141 5.77 5.92 1.28
N ILE A 142 5.20 4.71 1.40
CA ILE A 142 5.52 3.78 2.49
C ILE A 142 6.51 2.73 2.00
N HIS A 143 7.73 3.16 1.74
CA HIS A 143 8.87 2.31 1.42
C HIS A 143 10.09 2.74 2.22
N PRO A 144 11.01 1.85 2.59
CA PRO A 144 12.25 2.22 3.28
C PRO A 144 13.22 2.97 2.39
N PHE A 145 12.96 3.06 1.09
CA PHE A 145 13.76 3.81 0.11
C PHE A 145 12.88 4.68 -0.77
N SER A 146 13.42 5.82 -1.15
CA SER A 146 12.79 6.74 -2.11
C SER A 146 12.74 6.12 -3.51
N LEU A 147 11.59 6.20 -4.16
CA LEU A 147 11.41 5.80 -5.57
C LEU A 147 12.12 6.72 -6.56
N ILE A 148 12.55 7.92 -6.11
CA ILE A 148 13.14 8.94 -6.98
C ILE A 148 14.65 8.75 -7.10
N ASP A 149 15.33 8.58 -5.95
CA ASP A 149 16.78 8.61 -5.87
C ASP A 149 17.39 7.46 -5.06
N ASN A 150 16.58 6.52 -4.61
CA ASN A 150 16.97 5.38 -3.77
C ASN A 150 17.52 5.75 -2.38
N SER A 151 17.42 7.02 -1.97
CA SER A 151 17.85 7.43 -0.63
C SER A 151 17.01 6.75 0.46
N PRO A 152 17.57 6.49 1.64
CA PRO A 152 16.81 5.98 2.78
C PRO A 152 15.64 6.92 3.15
N ASN A 153 14.47 6.35 3.33
CA ASN A 153 13.32 7.02 3.91
C ASN A 153 13.31 6.80 5.43
N ASP A 154 12.84 7.82 6.14
CA ASP A 154 12.54 7.78 7.56
C ASP A 154 11.03 8.02 7.80
N ALA A 155 10.61 7.94 9.07
CA ALA A 155 9.21 8.18 9.42
C ALA A 155 8.75 9.59 9.05
N GLU A 156 9.59 10.60 9.20
CA GLU A 156 9.23 12.00 8.94
C GLU A 156 8.94 12.23 7.46
N LYS A 157 9.79 11.73 6.57
CA LYS A 157 9.57 11.78 5.12
C LYS A 157 8.31 11.01 4.70
N VAL A 158 8.05 9.86 5.32
CA VAL A 158 6.84 9.08 5.07
C VAL A 158 5.59 9.85 5.54
N GLU A 159 5.62 10.43 6.75
CA GLU A 159 4.53 11.23 7.28
C GLU A 159 4.24 12.45 6.37
N GLU A 160 5.28 13.17 5.95
CA GLU A 160 5.14 14.30 5.02
C GLU A 160 4.53 13.86 3.68
N GLY A 161 5.04 12.77 3.10
CA GLY A 161 4.52 12.22 1.86
C GLY A 161 3.05 11.85 1.96
N LEU A 162 2.63 11.21 3.05
CA LEU A 162 1.24 10.83 3.30
C LEU A 162 0.35 12.05 3.57
N GLU A 163 0.82 13.07 4.29
CA GLU A 163 0.06 14.31 4.50
C GLU A 163 -0.15 15.08 3.19
N ASN A 164 0.84 15.08 2.31
CA ASN A 164 0.69 15.66 0.97
C ASN A 164 -0.37 14.92 0.14
N ARG A 165 -0.47 13.59 0.27
CA ARG A 165 -1.57 12.82 -0.34
C ARG A 165 -2.92 13.11 0.29
N ALA A 166 -2.98 13.29 1.62
CA ALA A 166 -4.20 13.69 2.30
C ALA A 166 -4.74 15.03 1.77
N LYS A 167 -3.88 16.04 1.63
CA LYS A 167 -4.23 17.34 1.04
C LYS A 167 -4.72 17.20 -0.40
N ALA A 168 -4.06 16.35 -1.21
CA ALA A 168 -4.47 16.11 -2.59
C ALA A 168 -5.85 15.46 -2.69
N PHE A 169 -6.21 14.53 -1.79
CA PHE A 169 -7.55 13.96 -1.71
C PHE A 169 -8.60 14.97 -1.30
N GLU A 170 -8.31 15.83 -0.32
CA GLU A 170 -9.24 16.90 0.11
C GLU A 170 -9.49 17.89 -1.02
N HIS A 171 -8.45 18.30 -1.72
CA HIS A 171 -8.56 19.19 -2.88
C HIS A 171 -9.44 18.55 -3.97
N LEU A 172 -9.14 17.31 -4.34
CA LEU A 172 -9.91 16.56 -5.34
C LEU A 172 -11.39 16.41 -4.93
N ALA A 173 -11.66 16.12 -3.66
CA ALA A 173 -13.03 16.01 -3.14
C ALA A 173 -13.75 17.37 -3.19
N GLY A 174 -13.07 18.47 -2.86
CA GLY A 174 -13.58 19.82 -2.94
C GLY A 174 -13.94 20.23 -4.38
N GLU A 175 -13.04 19.99 -5.33
CA GLU A 175 -13.29 20.28 -6.76
C GLU A 175 -14.49 19.50 -7.32
N GLN A 176 -14.76 18.30 -6.79
CA GLN A 176 -15.85 17.44 -7.24
C GLN A 176 -17.11 17.55 -6.37
N ASP A 177 -17.16 18.48 -5.45
CA ASP A 177 -18.27 18.66 -4.48
C ASP A 177 -18.65 17.36 -3.74
N ILE A 178 -17.62 16.60 -3.33
CA ILE A 178 -17.78 15.35 -2.61
C ILE A 178 -17.56 15.54 -1.11
N SER A 179 -18.64 15.63 -0.34
CA SER A 179 -18.56 15.78 1.12
C SER A 179 -18.02 14.51 1.82
N ASP A 180 -17.18 14.72 2.84
CA ASP A 180 -16.70 13.66 3.75
C ASP A 180 -17.64 13.49 4.95
N LYS A 181 -18.75 12.77 4.72
CA LYS A 181 -19.78 12.55 5.77
C LYS A 181 -19.35 11.54 6.87
N LYS A 182 -18.24 10.84 6.68
CA LYS A 182 -17.79 9.75 7.58
C LYS A 182 -16.44 10.04 8.22
N ASP A 183 -15.97 11.28 8.15
CA ASP A 183 -14.66 11.70 8.66
C ASP A 183 -13.50 10.82 8.12
N VAL A 184 -13.57 10.42 6.84
CA VAL A 184 -12.59 9.52 6.23
C VAL A 184 -11.20 10.15 6.25
N MET A 185 -11.10 11.44 5.94
CA MET A 185 -9.82 12.17 5.97
C MET A 185 -9.24 12.27 7.37
N LYS A 186 -10.08 12.51 8.38
CA LYS A 186 -9.65 12.50 9.78
C LYS A 186 -9.12 11.11 10.18
N LYS A 187 -9.83 10.05 9.79
CA LYS A 187 -9.39 8.67 10.05
C LYS A 187 -8.07 8.36 9.34
N PHE A 188 -7.92 8.77 8.08
CA PHE A 188 -6.69 8.59 7.33
C PHE A 188 -5.50 9.31 8.00
N ARG A 189 -5.66 10.59 8.39
CA ARG A 189 -4.61 11.33 9.12
C ARG A 189 -4.20 10.67 10.43
N ASN A 190 -5.16 10.10 11.16
CA ASN A 190 -4.86 9.34 12.39
C ASN A 190 -4.05 8.05 12.13
N GLN A 191 -3.96 7.61 10.88
CA GLN A 191 -3.18 6.43 10.48
C GLN A 191 -1.79 6.80 9.93
N ILE A 192 -1.50 8.07 9.62
CA ILE A 192 -0.24 8.49 9.01
C ILE A 192 0.96 8.07 9.86
N LYS A 193 1.01 8.46 11.13
CA LYS A 193 2.10 8.04 12.04
C LYS A 193 2.20 6.51 12.19
N PRO A 194 1.10 5.78 12.48
CA PRO A 194 1.14 4.33 12.51
C PRO A 194 1.61 3.65 11.21
N LEU A 195 1.37 4.25 10.04
CA LEU A 195 1.88 3.75 8.77
C LEU A 195 3.40 3.96 8.65
N ALA A 196 3.89 5.12 9.10
CA ALA A 196 5.30 5.47 9.07
C ALA A 196 6.15 4.60 10.02
N VAL A 197 5.58 4.15 11.14
CA VAL A 197 6.25 3.26 12.12
C VAL A 197 6.83 2.00 11.47
N SER A 198 6.18 1.44 10.44
CA SER A 198 6.69 0.26 9.74
C SER A 198 8.07 0.49 9.10
N VAL A 199 8.32 1.70 8.61
CA VAL A 199 9.62 2.08 8.02
C VAL A 199 10.67 2.28 9.10
N SER A 200 10.35 3.01 10.17
CA SER A 200 11.27 3.22 11.30
C SER A 200 11.65 1.90 11.98
N PHE A 201 10.66 1.04 12.23
CA PHE A 201 10.89 -0.27 12.82
C PHE A 201 11.84 -1.12 11.96
N TRP A 202 11.65 -1.13 10.65
CA TRP A 202 12.53 -1.88 9.76
C TRP A 202 13.96 -1.34 9.78
N TRP A 203 14.16 -0.02 9.77
CA TRP A 203 15.47 0.60 9.87
C TRP A 203 16.14 0.35 11.22
N MET A 204 15.39 0.36 12.32
CA MET A 204 15.92 -0.02 13.64
C MET A 204 16.47 -1.45 13.58
N TRP A 205 15.70 -2.39 13.00
CA TRP A 205 16.15 -3.77 12.85
C TRP A 205 17.37 -3.92 11.96
N VAL A 206 17.44 -3.19 10.84
CA VAL A 206 18.67 -3.14 9.99
C VAL A 206 19.85 -2.72 10.84
N SER A 207 19.74 -1.60 11.58
CA SER A 207 20.80 -1.07 12.42
C SER A 207 21.25 -2.06 13.52
N GLU A 208 20.29 -2.65 14.27
CA GLU A 208 20.59 -3.63 15.30
C GLU A 208 21.32 -4.87 14.75
N THR A 209 20.90 -5.34 13.59
CA THR A 209 21.52 -6.48 12.93
C THR A 209 22.94 -6.18 12.50
N LEU A 210 23.20 -5.01 11.92
CA LEU A 210 24.55 -4.59 11.49
C LEU A 210 25.48 -4.34 12.67
N GLN A 211 24.94 -3.77 13.76
CA GLN A 211 25.69 -3.63 15.03
C GLN A 211 26.08 -4.99 15.60
N GLY A 212 25.14 -5.94 15.62
CA GLY A 212 25.39 -7.31 16.08
C GLY A 212 26.44 -8.05 15.23
N LEU A 213 26.58 -7.71 13.96
CA LEU A 213 27.59 -8.25 13.05
C LEU A 213 28.93 -7.50 13.10
N ALA A 214 29.01 -6.40 13.87
CA ALA A 214 30.20 -5.57 14.07
C ALA A 214 30.86 -5.16 12.73
N VAL A 215 30.06 -4.76 11.73
CA VAL A 215 30.56 -4.28 10.44
C VAL A 215 31.20 -2.90 10.59
N ASP A 216 32.23 -2.61 9.78
CA ASP A 216 32.80 -1.28 9.72
C ASP A 216 31.86 -0.27 9.02
N LYS A 217 32.17 1.02 9.18
CA LYS A 217 31.31 2.10 8.69
C LYS A 217 31.17 2.11 7.16
N ASP A 218 32.22 1.82 6.43
CA ASP A 218 32.22 1.85 4.97
C ASP A 218 31.33 0.72 4.41
N LEU A 219 31.41 -0.45 5.04
CA LEU A 219 30.56 -1.58 4.72
C LEU A 219 29.09 -1.32 5.11
N GLU A 220 28.83 -0.75 6.28
CA GLU A 220 27.49 -0.35 6.73
C GLU A 220 26.84 0.63 5.72
N ASP A 221 27.56 1.68 5.33
CA ASP A 221 27.09 2.67 4.38
C ASP A 221 26.81 2.03 3.01
N TRP A 222 27.70 1.17 2.52
CA TRP A 222 27.48 0.45 1.27
C TRP A 222 26.26 -0.49 1.34
N LEU A 223 26.10 -1.23 2.42
CA LEU A 223 24.95 -2.12 2.62
C LEU A 223 23.64 -1.35 2.61
N THR A 224 23.57 -0.25 3.36
CA THR A 224 22.32 0.48 3.60
C THR A 224 21.94 1.40 2.44
N THR A 225 22.91 2.01 1.77
CA THR A 225 22.65 3.00 0.70
C THR A 225 22.79 2.43 -0.71
N THR A 226 23.43 1.27 -0.88
CA THR A 226 23.77 0.73 -2.19
C THR A 226 23.19 -0.67 -2.42
N LEU A 227 23.45 -1.64 -1.55
CA LEU A 227 23.00 -3.02 -1.76
C LEU A 227 21.52 -3.21 -1.43
N LEU A 228 21.08 -2.77 -0.26
CA LEU A 228 19.67 -2.95 0.18
C LEU A 228 18.66 -2.35 -0.80
N PRO A 229 18.84 -1.15 -1.39
CA PRO A 229 17.90 -0.62 -2.38
C PRO A 229 17.72 -1.54 -3.59
N VAL A 230 18.82 -2.11 -4.11
CA VAL A 230 18.77 -3.05 -5.26
C VAL A 230 17.93 -4.27 -4.94
N VAL A 231 18.24 -4.92 -3.81
CA VAL A 231 17.53 -6.15 -3.39
C VAL A 231 16.07 -5.85 -3.05
N TYR A 232 15.81 -4.71 -2.42
CA TYR A 232 14.47 -4.28 -2.06
C TYR A 232 13.59 -4.05 -3.30
N TRP A 233 14.04 -3.23 -4.25
CA TRP A 233 13.24 -2.94 -5.45
C TRP A 233 13.10 -4.13 -6.36
N HIS A 234 14.12 -4.98 -6.47
CA HIS A 234 14.01 -6.27 -7.18
C HIS A 234 12.86 -7.10 -6.61
N ARG A 235 12.81 -7.25 -5.29
CA ARG A 235 11.73 -7.97 -4.62
C ARG A 235 10.36 -7.33 -4.85
N GLN A 236 10.23 -6.00 -4.71
CA GLN A 236 8.97 -5.29 -4.94
C GLN A 236 8.48 -5.46 -6.39
N LEU A 237 9.38 -5.40 -7.35
CA LEU A 237 9.09 -5.62 -8.76
C LEU A 237 8.48 -7.00 -9.04
N HIS A 238 8.97 -8.03 -8.36
CA HIS A 238 8.46 -9.40 -8.53
C HIS A 238 7.19 -9.70 -7.74
N LEU A 239 6.95 -9.02 -6.64
CA LEU A 239 5.75 -9.21 -5.82
C LEU A 239 4.52 -8.48 -6.37
N THR A 240 4.70 -7.32 -7.02
CA THR A 240 3.56 -6.51 -7.46
C THR A 240 2.91 -7.05 -8.72
N GLN A 241 1.59 -7.11 -8.71
CA GLN A 241 0.77 -7.38 -9.90
C GLN A 241 0.27 -6.08 -10.57
N ASN A 242 0.37 -4.94 -9.89
CA ASN A 242 -0.03 -3.64 -10.42
C ASN A 242 0.99 -3.16 -11.46
N SER A 243 0.54 -2.89 -12.69
CA SER A 243 1.40 -2.50 -13.81
C SER A 243 2.10 -1.15 -13.59
N ARG A 244 1.43 -0.18 -12.95
CA ARG A 244 2.03 1.15 -12.63
C ARG A 244 3.12 1.00 -11.58
N SER A 245 2.82 0.31 -10.46
CA SER A 245 3.82 0.03 -9.43
C SER A 245 5.02 -0.72 -9.99
N ARG A 246 4.77 -1.70 -10.88
CA ARG A 246 5.83 -2.47 -11.53
C ARG A 246 6.78 -1.58 -12.34
N GLU A 247 6.25 -0.58 -13.03
CA GLU A 247 7.07 0.37 -13.80
C GLU A 247 7.90 1.27 -12.87
N HIS A 248 7.30 1.79 -11.78
CA HIS A 248 8.02 2.58 -10.77
C HIS A 248 9.15 1.77 -10.13
N TYR A 249 8.86 0.54 -9.70
CA TYR A 249 9.85 -0.33 -9.06
C TYR A 249 10.95 -0.77 -10.03
N ARG A 250 10.62 -0.96 -11.31
CA ARG A 250 11.63 -1.25 -12.33
C ARG A 250 12.60 -0.10 -12.51
N LYS A 251 12.11 1.14 -12.60
CA LYS A 251 12.95 2.34 -12.70
C LYS A 251 13.86 2.49 -11.48
N ALA A 252 13.29 2.37 -10.27
CA ALA A 252 14.05 2.45 -9.02
C ALA A 252 15.11 1.34 -8.94
N TRP A 253 14.76 0.10 -9.30
CA TRP A 253 15.70 -1.01 -9.34
C TRP A 253 16.83 -0.80 -10.36
N THR A 254 16.50 -0.35 -11.58
CA THR A 254 17.51 -0.07 -12.60
C THR A 254 18.51 1.00 -12.14
N GLN A 255 18.00 2.08 -11.54
CA GLN A 255 18.82 3.14 -10.99
C GLN A 255 19.70 2.62 -9.84
N ALA A 256 19.14 1.90 -8.87
CA ALA A 256 19.89 1.29 -7.77
C ALA A 256 20.98 0.33 -8.27
N SER A 257 20.65 -0.50 -9.27
CA SER A 257 21.62 -1.42 -9.89
C SER A 257 22.77 -0.69 -10.56
N HIS A 258 22.49 0.46 -11.18
CA HIS A 258 23.52 1.32 -11.76
C HIS A 258 24.47 1.88 -10.68
N ILE A 259 23.90 2.34 -9.56
CA ILE A 259 24.67 2.83 -8.40
C ILE A 259 25.55 1.71 -7.83
N LEU A 260 25.00 0.51 -7.63
CA LEU A 260 25.73 -0.66 -7.12
C LEU A 260 26.94 -1.01 -8.02
N ASN A 261 26.72 -1.06 -9.34
CA ASN A 261 27.76 -1.42 -10.29
C ASN A 261 28.87 -0.35 -10.42
N ALA A 262 28.51 0.92 -10.21
CA ALA A 262 29.46 2.04 -10.28
C ALA A 262 30.17 2.32 -8.95
N HIS A 263 29.73 1.72 -7.83
CA HIS A 263 30.25 2.04 -6.51
C HIS A 263 31.66 1.46 -6.31
N PRO A 264 32.67 2.28 -5.96
CA PRO A 264 34.04 1.80 -5.83
C PRO A 264 34.21 0.65 -4.84
N PHE A 265 33.49 0.68 -3.73
CA PHE A 265 33.53 -0.34 -2.70
C PHE A 265 33.08 -1.72 -3.21
N SER A 266 32.13 -1.75 -4.17
CA SER A 266 31.69 -3.01 -4.79
C SER A 266 32.84 -3.76 -5.48
N ALA A 267 33.78 -3.06 -6.06
CA ALA A 267 34.93 -3.65 -6.73
C ALA A 267 36.04 -4.15 -5.77
N THR A 268 35.98 -3.74 -4.50
CA THR A 268 36.99 -4.15 -3.49
C THR A 268 36.57 -5.41 -2.73
N LEU A 269 35.28 -5.79 -2.77
CA LEU A 269 34.77 -6.95 -2.05
C LEU A 269 35.03 -8.25 -2.82
N PRO A 270 35.49 -9.31 -2.15
CA PRO A 270 35.53 -10.65 -2.73
C PRO A 270 34.12 -11.15 -3.09
N ASP A 271 34.01 -11.97 -4.12
CA ASP A 271 32.73 -12.57 -4.57
C ASP A 271 32.00 -13.33 -3.44
N SER A 272 32.75 -14.02 -2.58
CA SER A 272 32.19 -14.72 -1.42
C SER A 272 31.51 -13.77 -0.43
N ASP A 273 32.05 -12.59 -0.23
CA ASP A 273 31.49 -11.59 0.68
C ASP A 273 30.27 -10.91 0.05
N ILE A 274 30.32 -10.62 -1.25
CA ILE A 274 29.18 -10.13 -2.01
C ILE A 274 28.01 -11.12 -1.88
N GLN A 275 28.24 -12.41 -2.08
CA GLN A 275 27.19 -13.44 -1.96
C GLN A 275 26.63 -13.54 -0.54
N ARG A 276 27.48 -13.43 0.48
CA ARG A 276 27.07 -13.42 1.88
C ARG A 276 26.15 -12.22 2.17
N TRP A 277 26.54 -11.02 1.71
CA TRP A 277 25.76 -9.82 1.93
C TRP A 277 24.48 -9.75 1.10
N LEU A 278 24.47 -10.34 -0.09
CA LEU A 278 23.24 -10.54 -0.86
C LEU A 278 22.25 -11.42 -0.10
N THR A 279 22.70 -12.54 0.46
CA THR A 279 21.85 -13.43 1.26
C THR A 279 21.29 -12.72 2.50
N TRP A 280 22.12 -11.93 3.20
CA TRP A 280 21.68 -11.11 4.32
C TRP A 280 20.66 -10.05 3.88
N ALA A 281 20.92 -9.33 2.79
CA ALA A 281 20.02 -8.31 2.25
C ALA A 281 18.67 -8.90 1.83
N GLU A 282 18.67 -10.07 1.17
CA GLU A 282 17.43 -10.79 0.84
C GLU A 282 16.62 -11.19 2.08
N TRP A 283 17.30 -11.64 3.13
CA TRP A 283 16.66 -11.95 4.39
C TRP A 283 16.09 -10.67 5.01
N MET A 284 16.85 -9.59 5.06
CA MET A 284 16.45 -8.31 5.66
C MET A 284 15.24 -7.68 4.94
N VAL A 285 15.21 -7.66 3.60
CA VAL A 285 14.08 -7.08 2.86
C VAL A 285 12.79 -7.92 2.99
N ARG A 286 12.90 -9.19 3.35
CA ARG A 286 11.73 -10.03 3.68
C ARG A 286 11.06 -9.64 4.98
N GLN A 287 11.79 -8.97 5.88
CA GLN A 287 11.26 -8.51 7.17
C GLN A 287 10.42 -7.24 7.04
N PHE A 288 10.50 -6.52 5.91
CA PHE A 288 9.69 -5.33 5.72
C PHE A 288 8.24 -5.68 5.38
N HIS A 289 7.33 -5.32 6.27
CA HIS A 289 5.89 -5.48 6.10
C HIS A 289 5.18 -4.15 6.31
N ARG A 290 4.19 -3.85 5.48
CA ARG A 290 3.35 -2.64 5.55
C ARG A 290 1.86 -2.94 5.44
N SER A 291 1.51 -4.21 5.36
CA SER A 291 0.12 -4.65 5.31
C SER A 291 -0.05 -6.04 5.88
N SER A 292 -1.25 -6.34 6.35
CA SER A 292 -1.69 -7.66 6.79
C SER A 292 -2.24 -8.52 5.64
N SER A 293 -1.79 -8.28 4.40
CA SER A 293 -2.37 -8.89 3.18
C SER A 293 -2.45 -10.43 3.22
N ALA A 294 -1.52 -11.11 3.90
CA ALA A 294 -1.58 -12.55 4.09
C ALA A 294 -2.76 -12.96 4.99
N VAL A 295 -3.02 -12.19 6.05
CA VAL A 295 -4.17 -12.39 6.95
C VAL A 295 -5.47 -12.11 6.22
N GLU A 296 -5.53 -10.99 5.46
CA GLU A 296 -6.71 -10.62 4.68
C GLU A 296 -7.03 -11.64 3.58
N GLY A 297 -6.01 -12.18 2.90
CA GLY A 297 -6.19 -13.25 1.93
C GLY A 297 -6.79 -14.52 2.57
N ARG A 298 -6.30 -14.90 3.74
CA ARG A 298 -6.85 -16.03 4.50
C ARG A 298 -8.26 -15.76 4.97
N ASN A 299 -8.54 -14.58 5.53
CA ASN A 299 -9.88 -14.16 5.93
C ASN A 299 -10.86 -14.17 4.76
N GLY A 300 -10.43 -13.77 3.57
CA GLY A 300 -11.24 -13.86 2.35
C GLY A 300 -11.64 -15.28 1.99
N CYS A 301 -10.72 -16.23 2.06
CA CYS A 301 -11.02 -17.66 1.86
C CYS A 301 -12.01 -18.19 2.91
N LEU A 302 -11.81 -17.85 4.18
CA LEU A 302 -12.71 -18.26 5.26
C LEU A 302 -14.12 -17.65 5.11
N ALA A 303 -14.21 -16.39 4.70
CA ALA A 303 -15.48 -15.73 4.42
C ALA A 303 -16.26 -16.42 3.29
N GLN A 304 -15.57 -16.83 2.22
CA GLN A 304 -16.21 -17.61 1.14
C GLN A 304 -16.76 -18.94 1.64
N LEU A 305 -16.01 -19.65 2.47
CA LEU A 305 -16.47 -20.91 3.07
C LEU A 305 -17.69 -20.70 3.98
N TYR A 306 -17.72 -19.61 4.73
CA TYR A 306 -18.84 -19.23 5.56
C TYR A 306 -20.10 -18.90 4.74
N HIS A 307 -19.96 -18.07 3.70
CA HIS A 307 -21.07 -17.60 2.85
C HIS A 307 -21.64 -18.70 1.94
N ASN A 308 -20.87 -19.73 1.61
CA ASN A 308 -21.37 -20.87 0.83
C ASN A 308 -22.36 -21.76 1.60
N GLY A 309 -23.01 -21.25 2.64
CA GLY A 309 -24.10 -21.89 3.37
C GLY A 309 -23.70 -23.03 4.29
N ARG A 310 -22.40 -23.29 4.43
CA ARG A 310 -21.88 -24.39 5.26
C ARG A 310 -21.50 -23.95 6.68
N GLY A 311 -21.46 -22.65 6.95
CA GLY A 311 -20.95 -22.09 8.19
C GLY A 311 -19.49 -22.47 8.47
N LEU A 312 -18.82 -21.72 9.31
CA LEU A 312 -17.50 -22.05 9.78
C LEU A 312 -17.58 -22.39 11.27
N THR A 313 -17.32 -23.65 11.64
CA THR A 313 -17.27 -24.09 13.03
C THR A 313 -15.83 -24.33 13.43
N PRO A 314 -15.48 -24.32 14.77
CA PRO A 314 -14.14 -24.64 15.22
C PRO A 314 -13.61 -25.98 14.72
N GLN A 315 -14.47 -26.99 14.60
CA GLN A 315 -14.08 -28.30 14.07
C GLN A 315 -13.77 -28.26 12.58
N ARG A 316 -14.55 -27.50 11.78
CA ARG A 316 -14.28 -27.31 10.35
C ARG A 316 -13.00 -26.50 10.12
N LEU A 317 -12.79 -25.46 10.95
CA LEU A 317 -11.56 -24.66 10.86
C LEU A 317 -10.31 -25.51 11.11
N ARG A 318 -10.35 -26.45 12.07
CA ARG A 318 -9.23 -27.35 12.37
C ARG A 318 -8.95 -28.38 11.26
N ALA A 319 -9.91 -28.59 10.35
CA ALA A 319 -9.81 -29.55 9.25
C ALA A 319 -9.32 -28.90 7.93
N LEU A 320 -9.16 -27.56 7.90
CA LEU A 320 -8.65 -26.79 6.77
C LEU A 320 -7.15 -26.51 6.90
#